data_14373f6a5e438a1ad59103976e671fb8
#
_entry.id   14373f6a5e438a1ad59103976e671fb8
#
_cell.length_a   1.000
_cell.length_b   1.000
_cell.length_c   1.000
_cell.angle_alpha   90.00
_cell.angle_beta   90.00
_cell.angle_gamma   90.00
#
_symmetry.space_group_name_H-M   'P 1'
#
loop_
_entity.id
_entity.type
_entity.pdbx_description
1 polymer ?
#
loop_
_entity_poly.entity_id
_entity_poly.type
_entity_poly.pdbx_seq_one_letter_code
_entity_poly.pdbx_strand_id
1 'polypeptide(L)'
;AEKCTFCYPRIEEGVPTVCAETCVGRIRYIGVLLYDADRVAEAAETPDEEQLYQAQLDLFLDPNDPEVIDQALADGISEEMLEAAQKSPIYRLAVEEKIAFPLHPEYRTMPMVWYIPPLSPVMSYFEGRDSIKNPEMIFPGIDQMRVPVEYLANLLTGGNVPVIKQALYKLAMMRLFMRAQSSGSAFDEDKLARVDLTAARAKSLYRLLAIARYEDRFVIPQSNRAELADAQAEQGGLGYDECDGCALAPQHSSIFKKAEAGESTNQIYAESFYGGIWRD
;
A
#
# COMPACT_ATOMS: atom_id res chain seq x y z
N ALA A 1 -0.32 -16.01 -23.19
CA ALA A 1 0.52 -15.04 -22.50
C ALA A 1 0.28 -15.21 -20.99
N GLU A 2 1.35 -15.39 -20.25
CA GLU A 2 1.27 -15.48 -18.80
C GLU A 2 1.06 -14.09 -18.21
N LYS A 3 0.24 -14.00 -17.17
CA LYS A 3 -0.02 -12.77 -16.42
C LYS A 3 0.59 -12.88 -15.03
N CYS A 4 0.77 -11.75 -14.36
CA CYS A 4 1.19 -11.70 -12.98
C CYS A 4 0.16 -12.43 -12.09
N THR A 5 0.60 -13.45 -11.36
CA THR A 5 -0.20 -14.20 -10.38
C THR A 5 -0.10 -13.64 -8.98
N PHE A 6 0.53 -12.48 -8.80
CA PHE A 6 0.81 -11.85 -7.50
C PHE A 6 1.64 -12.72 -6.55
N CYS A 7 2.47 -13.61 -7.10
CA CYS A 7 3.25 -14.59 -6.32
C CYS A 7 2.39 -15.39 -5.34
N TYR A 8 1.21 -15.80 -5.78
CA TYR A 8 0.19 -16.44 -4.96
C TYR A 8 0.75 -17.50 -3.98
N PRO A 9 1.62 -18.45 -4.38
CA PRO A 9 2.14 -19.43 -3.43
C PRO A 9 2.93 -18.82 -2.27
N ARG A 10 3.64 -17.71 -2.52
CA ARG A 10 4.37 -16.98 -1.47
C ARG A 10 3.43 -16.27 -0.50
N ILE A 11 2.40 -15.66 -1.05
CA ILE A 11 1.39 -14.96 -0.24
C ILE A 11 0.67 -15.95 0.69
N GLU A 12 0.33 -17.12 0.20
CA GLU A 12 -0.27 -18.21 0.99
C GLU A 12 0.62 -18.63 2.18
N GLU A 13 1.94 -18.56 1.99
CA GLU A 13 2.92 -18.84 3.05
C GLU A 13 3.16 -17.65 3.99
N GLY A 14 2.46 -16.55 3.83
CA GLY A 14 2.68 -15.32 4.60
C GLY A 14 3.96 -14.57 4.18
N VAL A 15 4.44 -14.77 2.94
CA VAL A 15 5.66 -14.16 2.42
C VAL A 15 5.29 -13.15 1.31
N PRO A 16 5.92 -11.98 1.25
CA PRO A 16 5.58 -10.97 0.25
C PRO A 16 5.91 -11.37 -1.18
N THR A 17 5.32 -10.66 -2.13
CA THR A 17 5.68 -10.83 -3.54
C THR A 17 7.15 -10.53 -3.77
N VAL A 18 7.80 -11.27 -4.68
CA VAL A 18 9.23 -11.10 -5.00
C VAL A 18 9.53 -9.65 -5.38
N CYS A 19 8.70 -9.01 -6.19
CA CYS A 19 8.93 -7.64 -6.64
C CYS A 19 8.84 -6.58 -5.53
N ALA A 20 8.07 -6.82 -4.46
CA ALA A 20 8.02 -5.94 -3.31
C ALA A 20 9.20 -6.17 -2.36
N GLU A 21 9.56 -7.44 -2.13
CA GLU A 21 10.67 -7.83 -1.25
C GLU A 21 12.02 -7.38 -1.80
N THR A 22 12.27 -7.61 -3.10
CA THR A 22 13.55 -7.27 -3.77
C THR A 22 13.65 -5.81 -4.19
N CYS A 23 12.65 -4.97 -3.90
CA CYS A 23 12.67 -3.56 -4.28
C CYS A 23 13.74 -2.79 -3.52
N VAL A 24 14.86 -2.51 -4.18
CA VAL A 24 16.01 -1.77 -3.59
C VAL A 24 15.58 -0.39 -3.09
N GLY A 25 14.71 0.30 -3.83
CA GLY A 25 14.18 1.62 -3.44
C GLY A 25 13.20 1.57 -2.28
N ARG A 26 12.72 0.39 -1.90
CA ARG A 26 11.69 0.20 -0.87
C ARG A 26 10.45 1.06 -1.10
N ILE A 27 10.08 1.25 -2.36
CA ILE A 27 8.94 2.08 -2.75
C ILE A 27 7.64 1.30 -2.94
N ARG A 28 7.70 -0.03 -2.95
CA ARG A 28 6.54 -0.91 -3.14
C ARG A 28 6.07 -1.44 -1.80
N TYR A 29 4.78 -1.27 -1.54
CA TYR A 29 4.11 -1.73 -0.34
C TYR A 29 2.92 -2.60 -0.73
N ILE A 30 2.72 -3.66 0.01
CA ILE A 30 1.57 -4.56 -0.06
C ILE A 30 1.08 -4.81 1.36
N GLY A 31 -0.20 -5.01 1.53
CA GLY A 31 -0.79 -5.25 2.84
C GLY A 31 -2.29 -5.45 2.74
N VAL A 32 -2.93 -5.71 3.85
CA VAL A 32 -4.39 -5.87 3.93
C VAL A 32 -5.04 -4.50 4.05
N LEU A 33 -6.13 -4.31 3.32
CA LEU A 33 -7.04 -3.17 3.42
C LEU A 33 -8.48 -3.67 3.56
N LEU A 34 -9.23 -3.06 4.44
CA LEU A 34 -10.68 -3.21 4.48
C LEU A 34 -11.31 -2.18 3.55
N TYR A 35 -12.30 -2.58 2.76
CA TYR A 35 -13.00 -1.67 1.85
C TYR A 35 -14.47 -2.02 1.68
N ASP A 36 -15.26 -1.01 1.35
CA ASP A 36 -16.69 -1.14 1.04
C ASP A 36 -16.86 -1.63 -0.40
N ALA A 37 -17.23 -2.90 -0.53
CA ALA A 37 -17.36 -3.54 -1.84
C ALA A 37 -18.57 -3.01 -2.64
N ASP A 38 -19.62 -2.57 -1.97
CA ASP A 38 -20.84 -2.07 -2.64
C ASP A 38 -20.59 -0.74 -3.37
N ARG A 39 -19.58 0.02 -2.93
CA ARG A 39 -19.21 1.31 -3.53
C ARG A 39 -18.14 1.22 -4.60
N VAL A 40 -17.57 0.05 -4.88
CA VAL A 40 -16.50 -0.12 -5.88
C VAL A 40 -16.96 0.32 -7.28
N ALA A 41 -18.18 -0.03 -7.67
CA ALA A 41 -18.74 0.37 -8.96
C ALA A 41 -18.90 1.90 -9.06
N GLU A 42 -19.42 2.54 -8.00
CA GLU A 42 -19.54 4.00 -7.93
C GLU A 42 -18.19 4.70 -8.09
N ALA A 43 -17.18 4.24 -7.36
CA ALA A 43 -15.82 4.79 -7.47
C ALA A 43 -15.24 4.60 -8.89
N ALA A 44 -15.49 3.46 -9.50
CA ALA A 44 -15.03 3.18 -10.88
C ALA A 44 -15.76 4.03 -11.93
N GLU A 45 -16.96 4.49 -11.67
CA GLU A 45 -17.74 5.36 -12.56
C GLU A 45 -17.39 6.84 -12.45
N THR A 46 -16.49 7.24 -11.53
CA THR A 46 -16.05 8.62 -11.35
C THR A 46 -15.58 9.20 -12.70
N PRO A 47 -16.21 10.25 -13.25
CA PRO A 47 -15.93 10.71 -14.62
C PRO A 47 -14.59 11.45 -14.76
N ASP A 48 -14.16 12.13 -13.70
CA ASP A 48 -12.94 12.93 -13.67
C ASP A 48 -11.77 12.09 -13.18
N GLU A 49 -10.76 11.90 -14.05
CA GLU A 49 -9.59 11.07 -13.77
C GLU A 49 -8.75 11.61 -12.58
N GLU A 50 -8.71 12.93 -12.39
CA GLU A 50 -8.00 13.52 -11.25
C GLU A 50 -8.67 13.20 -9.90
N GLN A 51 -9.93 12.83 -9.90
CA GLN A 51 -10.70 12.47 -8.70
C GLN A 51 -10.71 10.96 -8.44
N LEU A 52 -10.32 10.12 -9.40
CA LEU A 52 -10.32 8.66 -9.26
C LEU A 52 -9.49 8.19 -8.06
N TYR A 53 -8.32 8.78 -7.87
CA TYR A 53 -7.49 8.43 -6.71
C TYR A 53 -8.22 8.68 -5.38
N GLN A 54 -8.89 9.82 -5.24
CA GLN A 54 -9.64 10.12 -4.02
C GLN A 54 -10.87 9.20 -3.88
N ALA A 55 -11.59 8.94 -4.97
CA ALA A 55 -12.72 8.01 -4.95
C ALA A 55 -12.30 6.59 -4.53
N GLN A 56 -11.12 6.14 -4.94
CA GLN A 56 -10.55 4.86 -4.47
C GLN A 56 -10.21 4.89 -2.99
N LEU A 57 -9.63 5.99 -2.47
CA LEU A 57 -9.33 6.11 -1.05
C LEU A 57 -10.59 6.10 -0.18
N ASP A 58 -11.67 6.70 -0.67
CA ASP A 58 -12.94 6.80 0.06
C ASP A 58 -13.69 5.46 0.20
N LEU A 59 -13.20 4.42 -0.48
CA LEU A 59 -13.66 3.04 -0.30
C LEU A 59 -13.06 2.37 0.93
N PHE A 60 -11.87 2.80 1.35
CA PHE A 60 -11.14 2.11 2.40
C PHE A 60 -11.66 2.48 3.78
N LEU A 61 -11.85 1.45 4.61
CA LEU A 61 -12.42 1.55 5.94
C LEU A 61 -11.32 1.52 6.99
N ASP A 62 -11.51 2.29 8.08
CA ASP A 62 -10.54 2.30 9.19
C ASP A 62 -10.59 0.96 9.94
N PRO A 63 -9.53 0.16 9.92
CA PRO A 63 -9.50 -1.13 10.60
C PRO A 63 -9.51 -1.01 12.13
N ASN A 64 -9.39 0.21 12.68
CA ASN A 64 -9.46 0.46 14.12
C ASN A 64 -10.81 1.04 14.55
N ASP A 65 -11.72 1.33 13.62
CA ASP A 65 -13.05 1.80 13.94
C ASP A 65 -13.90 0.63 14.51
N PRO A 66 -14.46 0.76 15.73
CA PRO A 66 -15.27 -0.29 16.34
C PRO A 66 -16.47 -0.74 15.47
N GLU A 67 -17.11 0.19 14.76
CA GLU A 67 -18.24 -0.14 13.88
C GLU A 67 -17.80 -0.98 12.68
N VAL A 68 -16.63 -0.65 12.12
CA VAL A 68 -16.02 -1.42 11.02
C VAL A 68 -15.58 -2.81 11.50
N ILE A 69 -15.01 -2.91 12.70
CA ILE A 69 -14.60 -4.18 13.31
C ILE A 69 -15.80 -5.10 13.51
N ASP A 70 -16.86 -4.58 14.14
CA ASP A 70 -18.06 -5.36 14.43
C ASP A 70 -18.72 -5.84 13.12
N GLN A 71 -18.81 -4.97 12.11
CA GLN A 71 -19.36 -5.33 10.81
C GLN A 71 -18.49 -6.35 10.09
N ALA A 72 -17.18 -6.16 10.07
CA ALA A 72 -16.24 -7.08 9.42
C ALA A 72 -16.34 -8.50 10.00
N LEU A 73 -16.42 -8.61 11.32
CA LEU A 73 -16.62 -9.91 11.99
C LEU A 73 -17.99 -10.52 11.67
N ALA A 74 -19.05 -9.71 11.63
CA ALA A 74 -20.39 -10.16 11.24
C ALA A 74 -20.44 -10.67 9.80
N ASP A 75 -19.66 -10.05 8.90
CA ASP A 75 -19.53 -10.45 7.50
C ASP A 75 -18.57 -11.65 7.30
N GLY A 76 -18.00 -12.19 8.38
CA GLY A 76 -17.20 -13.41 8.37
C GLY A 76 -15.72 -13.19 8.04
N ILE A 77 -15.22 -11.95 8.13
CA ILE A 77 -13.78 -11.68 8.08
C ILE A 77 -13.16 -12.27 9.34
N SER A 78 -12.08 -13.04 9.20
CA SER A 78 -11.42 -13.66 10.33
C SER A 78 -10.71 -12.63 11.21
N GLU A 79 -10.60 -12.93 12.52
CA GLU A 79 -9.85 -12.09 13.46
C GLU A 79 -8.40 -11.88 13.02
N GLU A 80 -7.75 -12.89 12.42
CA GLU A 80 -6.38 -12.80 11.91
C GLU A 80 -6.28 -11.81 10.72
N MET A 81 -7.27 -11.81 9.83
CA MET A 81 -7.33 -10.87 8.72
C MET A 81 -7.55 -9.45 9.23
N LEU A 82 -8.41 -9.27 10.20
CA LEU A 82 -8.66 -7.98 10.84
C LEU A 82 -7.40 -7.46 11.57
N GLU A 83 -6.72 -8.32 12.33
CA GLU A 83 -5.45 -7.98 12.98
C GLU A 83 -4.36 -7.62 11.95
N ALA A 84 -4.32 -8.33 10.82
CA ALA A 84 -3.43 -8.00 9.72
C ALA A 84 -3.77 -6.65 9.08
N ALA A 85 -5.04 -6.30 8.92
CA ALA A 85 -5.47 -4.98 8.44
C ALA A 85 -5.05 -3.86 9.39
N GLN A 86 -5.23 -4.05 10.70
CA GLN A 86 -4.82 -3.10 11.74
C GLN A 86 -3.29 -2.87 11.77
N LYS A 87 -2.52 -3.92 11.54
CA LYS A 87 -1.05 -3.85 11.49
C LYS A 87 -0.51 -3.41 10.13
N SER A 88 -1.33 -3.49 9.07
CA SER A 88 -0.93 -3.16 7.71
C SER A 88 -0.50 -1.69 7.60
N PRO A 89 0.66 -1.41 6.98
CA PRO A 89 1.10 -0.04 6.77
C PRO A 89 0.28 0.71 5.72
N ILE A 90 -0.53 -0.01 4.90
CA ILE A 90 -1.14 0.57 3.70
C ILE A 90 -2.20 1.60 4.06
N TYR A 91 -3.14 1.28 4.97
CA TYR A 91 -4.17 2.23 5.37
C TYR A 91 -3.55 3.56 5.84
N ARG A 92 -2.55 3.46 6.72
CA ARG A 92 -1.82 4.62 7.20
C ARG A 92 -1.13 5.39 6.07
N LEU A 93 -0.40 4.72 5.19
CA LEU A 93 0.38 5.38 4.14
C LEU A 93 -0.50 5.98 3.04
N ALA A 94 -1.59 5.31 2.66
CA ALA A 94 -2.47 5.74 1.59
C ALA A 94 -3.57 6.70 2.08
N VAL A 95 -4.26 6.37 3.16
CA VAL A 95 -5.44 7.11 3.63
C VAL A 95 -5.06 8.24 4.60
N GLU A 96 -4.33 7.91 5.68
CA GLU A 96 -4.03 8.90 6.71
C GLU A 96 -2.94 9.88 6.29
N GLU A 97 -1.84 9.36 5.71
CA GLU A 97 -0.67 10.18 5.36
C GLU A 97 -0.70 10.67 3.91
N LYS A 98 -1.47 10.03 3.05
CA LYS A 98 -1.63 10.35 1.62
C LYS A 98 -0.29 10.43 0.88
N ILE A 99 0.60 9.47 1.14
CA ILE A 99 1.93 9.37 0.53
C ILE A 99 2.14 8.09 -0.25
N ALA A 100 1.20 7.15 -0.20
CA ALA A 100 1.21 5.94 -1.02
C ALA A 100 0.11 6.01 -2.08
N PHE A 101 0.43 5.56 -3.28
CA PHE A 101 -0.41 5.72 -4.46
C PHE A 101 -0.50 4.41 -5.25
N PRO A 102 -1.63 4.16 -5.93
CA PRO A 102 -1.71 3.13 -6.96
C PRO A 102 -0.90 3.53 -8.19
N LEU A 103 -0.71 2.59 -9.11
CA LEU A 103 -0.28 2.92 -10.48
C LEU A 103 -1.50 2.96 -11.38
N HIS A 104 -1.57 3.98 -12.23
CA HIS A 104 -2.57 4.11 -13.28
C HIS A 104 -4.01 4.01 -12.76
N PRO A 105 -4.45 4.90 -11.85
CA PRO A 105 -5.82 4.89 -11.35
C PRO A 105 -6.86 5.05 -12.47
N GLU A 106 -6.48 5.61 -13.62
CA GLU A 106 -7.31 5.75 -14.81
C GLU A 106 -7.78 4.40 -15.39
N TYR A 107 -7.11 3.30 -15.04
CA TYR A 107 -7.57 1.95 -15.43
C TYR A 107 -8.71 1.44 -14.56
N ARG A 108 -9.10 2.18 -13.52
CA ARG A 108 -10.29 1.94 -12.69
C ARG A 108 -10.31 0.55 -12.04
N THR A 109 -9.14 0.01 -11.74
CA THR A 109 -8.98 -1.28 -11.06
C THR A 109 -8.64 -1.04 -9.59
N MET A 110 -9.07 -1.96 -8.71
CA MET A 110 -8.67 -1.91 -7.31
C MET A 110 -7.16 -2.10 -7.17
N PRO A 111 -6.45 -1.20 -6.49
CA PRO A 111 -5.00 -1.28 -6.36
C PRO A 111 -4.60 -2.35 -5.34
N MET A 112 -3.72 -3.26 -5.73
CA MET A 112 -3.13 -4.27 -4.84
C MET A 112 -1.72 -3.93 -4.39
N VAL A 113 -1.04 -3.03 -5.10
CA VAL A 113 0.31 -2.57 -4.79
C VAL A 113 0.30 -1.06 -4.69
N TRP A 114 0.90 -0.57 -3.63
CA TRP A 114 0.99 0.84 -3.33
C TRP A 114 2.42 1.34 -3.47
N TYR A 115 2.60 2.52 -4.03
CA TYR A 115 3.90 3.07 -4.37
C TYR A 115 4.15 4.38 -3.66
N ILE A 116 5.31 4.49 -3.02
CA ILE A 116 5.79 5.75 -2.45
C ILE A 116 6.56 6.50 -3.54
N PRO A 117 6.25 7.77 -3.83
CA PRO A 117 6.97 8.55 -4.82
C PRO A 117 8.47 8.64 -4.48
N PRO A 118 9.36 8.47 -5.48
CA PRO A 118 10.80 8.49 -5.24
C PRO A 118 11.27 9.92 -4.90
N LEU A 119 12.08 10.07 -3.85
CA LEU A 119 12.70 11.35 -3.48
C LEU A 119 14.04 11.59 -4.18
N SER A 120 14.62 10.61 -4.85
CA SER A 120 15.90 10.80 -5.54
C SER A 120 15.90 11.93 -6.57
N PRO A 121 14.85 12.15 -7.38
CA PRO A 121 14.78 13.29 -8.30
C PRO A 121 14.79 14.65 -7.58
N VAL A 122 14.16 14.73 -6.40
CA VAL A 122 14.18 15.94 -5.56
C VAL A 122 15.58 16.16 -5.00
N MET A 123 16.20 15.12 -4.47
CA MET A 123 17.52 15.19 -3.85
C MET A 123 18.62 15.53 -4.85
N SER A 124 18.52 15.05 -6.10
CA SER A 124 19.49 15.37 -7.14
C SER A 124 19.51 16.86 -7.53
N TYR A 125 18.41 17.57 -7.33
CA TYR A 125 18.38 19.04 -7.51
C TYR A 125 19.33 19.76 -6.54
N PHE A 126 19.54 19.19 -5.35
CA PHE A 126 20.39 19.77 -4.31
C PHE A 126 21.84 19.28 -4.34
N GLU A 127 22.17 18.28 -5.17
CA GLU A 127 23.54 17.79 -5.29
C GLU A 127 24.48 18.93 -5.73
N GLY A 128 25.54 19.16 -4.95
CA GLY A 128 26.51 20.23 -5.18
C GLY A 128 26.06 21.65 -4.75
N ARG A 129 24.91 21.78 -4.08
CA ARG A 129 24.41 23.06 -3.56
C ARG A 129 24.35 23.03 -2.04
N ASP A 130 24.83 24.09 -1.39
CA ASP A 130 24.72 24.26 0.08
C ASP A 130 23.28 24.41 0.58
N SER A 131 22.33 24.50 -0.33
CA SER A 131 20.90 24.71 -0.08
C SER A 131 20.17 23.55 0.63
N ILE A 132 20.78 22.35 0.69
CA ILE A 132 20.19 21.23 1.48
C ILE A 132 19.98 21.59 2.97
N LYS A 133 20.72 22.59 3.46
CA LYS A 133 20.60 23.06 4.83
C LYS A 133 19.39 23.96 5.06
N ASN A 134 18.77 24.49 3.99
CA ASN A 134 17.61 25.37 4.10
C ASN A 134 16.33 24.66 3.68
N PRO A 135 15.43 24.32 4.63
CA PRO A 135 14.15 23.68 4.34
C PRO A 135 13.25 24.49 3.37
N GLU A 136 13.40 25.81 3.32
CA GLU A 136 12.59 26.66 2.44
C GLU A 136 12.91 26.48 0.96
N MET A 137 14.09 25.92 0.64
CA MET A 137 14.47 25.61 -0.74
C MET A 137 13.88 24.31 -1.27
N ILE A 138 13.29 23.48 -0.41
CA ILE A 138 12.71 22.20 -0.82
C ILE A 138 11.52 22.39 -1.74
N PHE A 139 10.61 23.30 -1.40
CA PHE A 139 9.40 23.53 -2.18
C PHE A 139 9.74 23.97 -3.62
N PRO A 140 10.58 25.00 -3.84
CA PRO A 140 11.06 25.33 -5.18
C PRO A 140 11.84 24.18 -5.85
N GLY A 141 12.58 23.36 -5.08
CA GLY A 141 13.33 22.22 -5.59
C GLY A 141 12.46 21.12 -6.15
N ILE A 142 11.27 20.91 -5.59
CA ILE A 142 10.30 19.95 -6.09
C ILE A 142 9.74 20.40 -7.44
N ASP A 143 9.50 21.68 -7.63
CA ASP A 143 9.02 22.23 -8.91
C ASP A 143 10.09 22.18 -10.02
N GLN A 144 11.36 22.00 -9.67
CA GLN A 144 12.51 21.97 -10.61
C GLN A 144 13.21 20.59 -10.66
N MET A 145 12.59 19.56 -10.13
CA MET A 145 13.22 18.23 -10.15
C MET A 145 13.29 17.66 -11.58
N ARG A 146 14.27 16.74 -11.80
CA ARG A 146 14.52 16.12 -13.11
C ARG A 146 13.33 15.36 -13.67
N VAL A 147 12.57 14.68 -12.80
CA VAL A 147 11.32 14.02 -13.19
C VAL A 147 10.18 15.00 -12.94
N PRO A 148 9.47 15.45 -13.98
CA PRO A 148 8.38 16.40 -13.81
C PRO A 148 7.31 15.89 -12.83
N VAL A 149 6.80 16.78 -11.99
CA VAL A 149 5.73 16.43 -11.02
C VAL A 149 4.48 15.98 -11.76
N GLU A 150 4.21 16.59 -12.91
CA GLU A 150 3.08 16.24 -13.79
C GLU A 150 3.17 14.78 -14.27
N TYR A 151 4.38 14.31 -14.58
CA TYR A 151 4.57 12.90 -14.94
C TYR A 151 4.21 11.96 -13.80
N LEU A 152 4.66 12.29 -12.57
CA LEU A 152 4.30 11.50 -11.40
C LEU A 152 2.81 11.58 -11.09
N ALA A 153 2.19 12.75 -11.27
CA ALA A 153 0.77 12.92 -11.08
C ALA A 153 -0.05 12.07 -12.05
N ASN A 154 0.31 12.08 -13.33
CA ASN A 154 -0.35 11.24 -14.34
C ASN A 154 -0.20 9.75 -14.01
N LEU A 155 0.99 9.32 -13.55
CA LEU A 155 1.26 7.93 -13.25
C LEU A 155 0.51 7.43 -12.00
N LEU A 156 0.36 8.27 -10.99
CA LEU A 156 -0.01 7.86 -9.63
C LEU A 156 -1.38 8.37 -9.17
N THR A 157 -1.90 9.42 -9.77
CA THR A 157 -3.13 10.11 -9.30
C THR A 157 -4.08 10.54 -10.41
N GLY A 158 -3.88 10.04 -11.65
CA GLY A 158 -4.72 10.46 -12.79
C GLY A 158 -4.56 11.95 -13.15
N GLY A 159 -3.41 12.57 -12.83
CA GLY A 159 -3.13 13.96 -13.17
C GLY A 159 -3.21 14.94 -11.99
N ASN A 160 -3.57 14.51 -10.79
CA ASN A 160 -3.73 15.39 -9.62
C ASN A 160 -2.36 15.83 -9.06
N VAL A 161 -1.80 16.91 -9.65
CA VAL A 161 -0.49 17.49 -9.29
C VAL A 161 -0.41 17.95 -7.82
N PRO A 162 -1.40 18.65 -7.26
CA PRO A 162 -1.38 19.09 -5.85
C PRO A 162 -1.14 17.95 -4.86
N VAL A 163 -1.76 16.79 -5.06
CA VAL A 163 -1.64 15.63 -4.17
C VAL A 163 -0.20 15.09 -4.19
N ILE A 164 0.41 14.95 -5.37
CA ILE A 164 1.80 14.50 -5.50
C ILE A 164 2.79 15.49 -4.89
N LYS A 165 2.58 16.79 -5.10
CA LYS A 165 3.41 17.83 -4.46
C LYS A 165 3.37 17.73 -2.94
N GLN A 166 2.17 17.59 -2.37
CA GLN A 166 2.01 17.43 -0.92
C GLN A 166 2.75 16.18 -0.38
N ALA A 167 2.62 15.07 -1.07
CA ALA A 167 3.32 13.84 -0.69
C ALA A 167 4.85 14.02 -0.72
N LEU A 168 5.38 14.61 -1.79
CA LEU A 168 6.81 14.90 -1.90
C LEU A 168 7.30 15.88 -0.83
N TYR A 169 6.52 16.92 -0.53
CA TYR A 169 6.84 17.87 0.55
C TYR A 169 6.89 17.17 1.91
N LYS A 170 5.88 16.34 2.20
CA LYS A 170 5.81 15.57 3.45
C LYS A 170 7.02 14.64 3.60
N LEU A 171 7.34 13.88 2.57
CA LEU A 171 8.47 12.95 2.56
C LEU A 171 9.83 13.67 2.67
N ALA A 172 10.01 14.76 1.96
CA ALA A 172 11.23 15.55 2.01
C ALA A 172 11.42 16.23 3.38
N MET A 173 10.35 16.81 3.94
CA MET A 173 10.39 17.46 5.25
C MET A 173 10.68 16.46 6.37
N MET A 174 10.06 15.27 6.33
CA MET A 174 10.37 14.17 7.25
C MET A 174 11.87 13.84 7.24
N ARG A 175 12.46 13.69 6.05
CA ARG A 175 13.90 13.36 5.93
C ARG A 175 14.79 14.48 6.47
N LEU A 176 14.46 15.73 6.21
CA LEU A 176 15.23 16.87 6.74
C LEU A 176 15.17 16.93 8.27
N PHE A 177 13.97 16.78 8.82
CA PHE A 177 13.79 16.73 10.28
C PHE A 177 14.65 15.63 10.89
N MET A 178 14.59 14.41 10.35
CA MET A 178 15.38 13.30 10.86
C MET A 178 16.89 13.51 10.69
N ARG A 179 17.31 14.16 9.60
CA ARG A 179 18.71 14.52 9.40
C ARG A 179 19.19 15.55 10.43
N ALA A 180 18.38 16.58 10.68
CA ALA A 180 18.68 17.58 11.71
C ALA A 180 18.82 16.94 13.10
N GLN A 181 17.89 16.04 13.46
CA GLN A 181 17.95 15.27 14.70
C GLN A 181 19.25 14.44 14.80
N SER A 182 19.64 13.77 13.72
CA SER A 182 20.84 12.92 13.71
C SER A 182 22.15 13.72 13.77
N SER A 183 22.16 14.93 13.22
CA SER A 183 23.33 15.83 13.22
C SER A 183 23.40 16.75 14.45
N GLY A 184 22.39 16.72 15.32
CA GLY A 184 22.28 17.67 16.44
C GLY A 184 22.04 19.13 15.99
N SER A 185 21.59 19.34 14.74
CA SER A 185 21.30 20.67 14.23
C SER A 185 19.92 21.14 14.69
N ALA A 186 19.79 22.45 14.91
CA ALA A 186 18.49 23.03 15.20
C ALA A 186 17.53 22.86 14.02
N PHE A 187 16.30 22.48 14.31
CA PHE A 187 15.20 22.36 13.37
C PHE A 187 13.96 23.02 13.94
N ASP A 188 13.35 23.86 13.14
CA ASP A 188 12.09 24.52 13.49
C ASP A 188 10.93 23.54 13.25
N GLU A 189 10.34 23.03 14.32
CA GLU A 189 9.26 22.03 14.24
C GLU A 189 7.96 22.59 13.64
N ASP A 190 7.76 23.93 13.67
CA ASP A 190 6.60 24.56 13.00
C ASP A 190 6.59 24.31 11.49
N LYS A 191 7.75 24.00 10.89
CA LYS A 191 7.86 23.62 9.49
C LYS A 191 7.21 22.27 9.18
N LEU A 192 7.16 21.35 10.15
CA LEU A 192 6.45 20.08 10.00
C LEU A 192 4.94 20.29 9.89
N ALA A 193 4.40 21.27 10.63
CA ALA A 193 2.98 21.57 10.58
C ALA A 193 2.51 22.03 9.18
N ARG A 194 3.40 22.65 8.39
CA ARG A 194 3.10 23.07 7.00
C ARG A 194 2.79 21.91 6.06
N VAL A 195 3.26 20.72 6.41
CA VAL A 195 3.05 19.48 5.64
C VAL A 195 2.21 18.47 6.42
N ASP A 196 1.44 18.93 7.37
CA ASP A 196 0.58 18.10 8.22
C ASP A 196 1.35 16.96 8.89
N LEU A 197 2.50 17.27 9.49
CA LEU A 197 3.30 16.35 10.30
C LEU A 197 3.54 16.91 11.69
N THR A 198 3.61 16.02 12.66
CA THR A 198 4.19 16.27 13.98
C THR A 198 5.55 15.57 14.07
N ALA A 199 6.38 15.98 15.03
CA ALA A 199 7.68 15.33 15.27
C ALA A 199 7.53 13.81 15.55
N ALA A 200 6.48 13.41 16.26
CA ALA A 200 6.20 12.00 16.53
C ALA A 200 5.81 11.23 15.26
N ARG A 201 4.88 11.80 14.44
CA ARG A 201 4.49 11.19 13.16
C ARG A 201 5.67 11.11 12.21
N ALA A 202 6.51 12.16 12.12
CA ALA A 202 7.70 12.16 11.27
C ALA A 202 8.71 11.04 11.66
N LYS A 203 8.95 10.85 12.97
CA LYS A 203 9.81 9.75 13.46
C LYS A 203 9.22 8.37 13.14
N SER A 204 7.93 8.20 13.35
CA SER A 204 7.23 6.94 13.07
C SER A 204 7.22 6.61 11.57
N LEU A 205 6.96 7.60 10.70
CA LEU A 205 7.06 7.44 9.25
C LEU A 205 8.48 7.12 8.80
N TYR A 206 9.48 7.79 9.36
CA TYR A 206 10.87 7.50 9.04
C TYR A 206 11.26 6.07 9.40
N ARG A 207 10.79 5.58 10.56
CA ARG A 207 10.99 4.18 10.94
C ARG A 207 10.40 3.24 9.88
N LEU A 208 9.18 3.48 9.45
CA LEU A 208 8.48 2.64 8.47
C LEU A 208 9.13 2.71 7.08
N LEU A 209 9.51 3.91 6.61
CA LEU A 209 9.96 4.11 5.22
C LEU A 209 11.47 3.97 5.02
N ALA A 210 12.29 4.39 5.99
CA ALA A 210 13.74 4.42 5.86
C ALA A 210 14.42 3.25 6.58
N ILE A 211 14.07 2.98 7.85
CA ILE A 211 14.55 1.78 8.55
C ILE A 211 13.90 0.55 7.92
N ALA A 212 12.59 0.61 7.68
CA ALA A 212 11.83 -0.32 6.89
C ALA A 212 12.10 -1.79 7.26
N ARG A 213 11.86 -2.12 8.52
CA ARG A 213 11.95 -3.49 8.99
C ARG A 213 10.99 -4.38 8.23
N TYR A 214 11.35 -5.63 8.05
CA TYR A 214 10.56 -6.59 7.29
C TYR A 214 9.15 -6.73 7.86
N GLU A 215 9.04 -6.92 9.15
CA GLU A 215 7.77 -7.05 9.88
C GLU A 215 6.89 -5.79 9.86
N ASP A 216 7.48 -4.60 9.75
CA ASP A 216 6.73 -3.33 9.65
C ASP A 216 6.21 -3.08 8.22
N ARG A 217 6.86 -3.66 7.20
CA ARG A 217 6.52 -3.45 5.78
C ARG A 217 5.55 -4.48 5.22
N PHE A 218 5.69 -5.72 5.65
CA PHE A 218 4.98 -6.85 5.08
C PHE A 218 4.13 -7.52 6.14
N VAL A 219 2.87 -7.12 6.19
CA VAL A 219 1.86 -7.71 7.07
C VAL A 219 0.94 -8.54 6.21
N ILE A 220 1.23 -9.84 6.16
CA ILE A 220 0.53 -10.81 5.32
C ILE A 220 -0.12 -11.82 6.25
N PRO A 221 -1.44 -11.97 6.22
CA PRO A 221 -2.13 -12.92 7.07
C PRO A 221 -1.70 -14.36 6.74
N GLN A 222 -1.64 -15.18 7.77
CA GLN A 222 -1.22 -16.58 7.66
C GLN A 222 -2.38 -17.55 7.94
N SER A 223 -3.61 -17.03 7.88
CA SER A 223 -4.82 -17.79 8.19
C SER A 223 -4.96 -19.11 7.41
N ASN A 224 -4.37 -19.17 6.23
CA ASN A 224 -4.41 -20.37 5.40
C ASN A 224 -3.19 -21.28 5.55
N ARG A 225 -2.21 -20.92 6.40
CA ARG A 225 -0.96 -21.67 6.50
C ARG A 225 -1.15 -23.09 7.03
N ALA A 226 -2.06 -23.29 7.99
CA ALA A 226 -2.37 -24.62 8.51
C ALA A 226 -3.07 -25.48 7.46
N GLU A 227 -4.07 -24.91 6.77
CA GLU A 227 -4.78 -25.62 5.69
C GLU A 227 -3.86 -25.97 4.53
N LEU A 228 -2.94 -25.07 4.18
CA LEU A 228 -1.93 -25.32 3.16
C LEU A 228 -0.91 -26.39 3.59
N ALA A 229 -0.48 -26.38 4.84
CA ALA A 229 0.44 -27.39 5.36
C ALA A 229 -0.20 -28.79 5.32
N ASP A 230 -1.48 -28.88 5.67
CA ASP A 230 -2.24 -30.12 5.59
C ASP A 230 -2.43 -30.59 4.14
N ALA A 231 -2.81 -29.68 3.25
CA ALA A 231 -2.96 -29.96 1.82
C ALA A 231 -1.62 -30.36 1.15
N GLN A 232 -0.52 -29.74 1.56
CA GLN A 232 0.83 -30.08 1.11
C GLN A 232 1.30 -31.44 1.63
N ALA A 233 0.97 -31.75 2.88
CA ALA A 233 1.30 -33.06 3.46
C ALA A 233 0.54 -34.19 2.75
N GLU A 234 -0.72 -33.95 2.35
CA GLU A 234 -1.53 -34.90 1.59
C GLU A 234 -1.04 -35.08 0.14
N GLN A 235 -0.48 -34.04 -0.48
CA GLN A 235 -0.04 -34.03 -1.88
C GLN A 235 1.46 -34.27 -2.08
N GLY A 236 2.21 -34.48 -1.00
CA GLY A 236 3.64 -34.79 -1.07
C GLY A 236 4.59 -33.64 -1.32
N GLY A 237 4.12 -32.38 -1.21
CA GLY A 237 4.92 -31.17 -1.33
C GLY A 237 4.20 -30.01 -2.03
N LEU A 238 4.84 -28.85 -2.08
CA LEU A 238 4.31 -27.61 -2.68
C LEU A 238 4.05 -27.66 -4.20
N GLY A 239 4.17 -28.80 -4.84
CA GLY A 239 3.92 -28.95 -6.28
C GLY A 239 4.91 -28.20 -7.19
N TYR A 240 6.00 -27.68 -6.65
CA TYR A 240 7.04 -27.04 -7.47
C TYR A 240 7.84 -28.02 -8.31
N ASP A 241 7.89 -29.28 -7.88
CA ASP A 241 8.66 -30.34 -8.56
C ASP A 241 7.95 -30.96 -9.76
N GLU A 242 6.62 -30.74 -9.88
CA GLU A 242 5.82 -31.20 -11.02
C GLU A 242 5.03 -30.05 -11.65
N CYS A 243 5.70 -28.92 -11.82
CA CYS A 243 5.06 -27.69 -12.19
C CYS A 243 4.57 -27.67 -13.64
N ASP A 244 3.37 -28.09 -13.88
CA ASP A 244 2.53 -27.61 -14.96
C ASP A 244 1.91 -26.23 -14.60
N GLY A 245 2.74 -25.36 -14.04
CA GLY A 245 2.47 -23.96 -13.77
C GLY A 245 1.25 -23.71 -12.91
N CYS A 246 1.43 -23.14 -11.75
CA CYS A 246 0.46 -22.37 -10.94
C CYS A 246 -1.03 -22.83 -10.88
N ALA A 247 -1.32 -24.04 -11.33
CA ALA A 247 -2.69 -24.54 -11.45
C ALA A 247 -3.24 -25.17 -10.16
N LEU A 248 -2.44 -25.19 -9.10
CA LEU A 248 -2.86 -25.88 -7.86
C LEU A 248 -3.77 -25.02 -6.98
N ALA A 249 -4.07 -23.85 -7.41
CA ALA A 249 -4.37 -23.06 -6.34
C ALA A 249 -5.81 -22.76 -5.95
N PRO A 250 -6.73 -22.51 -6.86
CA PRO A 250 -8.03 -22.00 -6.45
C PRO A 250 -8.87 -22.99 -5.64
N GLN A 251 -8.60 -24.28 -5.78
CA GLN A 251 -9.50 -25.32 -5.23
C GLN A 251 -9.35 -25.55 -3.73
N HIS A 252 -8.28 -25.06 -3.13
CA HIS A 252 -7.98 -25.33 -1.72
C HIS A 252 -8.06 -24.13 -0.79
N SER A 253 -8.23 -22.90 -1.31
CA SER A 253 -8.40 -21.75 -0.43
C SER A 253 -9.80 -21.73 0.20
N SER A 254 -9.90 -21.35 1.44
CA SER A 254 -11.18 -21.23 2.17
C SER A 254 -12.17 -20.27 1.47
N ILE A 255 -11.65 -19.24 0.81
CA ILE A 255 -12.42 -18.27 0.06
C ILE A 255 -13.10 -18.92 -1.16
N PHE A 256 -12.38 -19.76 -1.90
CA PHE A 256 -12.97 -20.46 -3.05
C PHE A 256 -14.00 -21.50 -2.63
N LYS A 257 -13.76 -22.22 -1.53
CA LYS A 257 -14.75 -23.15 -0.96
C LYS A 257 -16.04 -22.43 -0.57
N LYS A 258 -15.96 -21.23 0.00
CA LYS A 258 -17.15 -20.40 0.33
C LYS A 258 -17.90 -19.95 -0.92
N ALA A 259 -17.18 -19.54 -1.97
CA ALA A 259 -17.79 -19.15 -3.24
C ALA A 259 -18.50 -20.32 -3.93
N GLU A 260 -17.93 -21.54 -3.89
CA GLU A 260 -18.55 -22.76 -4.41
C GLU A 260 -19.78 -23.18 -3.59
N ALA A 261 -19.79 -22.93 -2.29
CA ALA A 261 -20.92 -23.21 -1.43
C ALA A 261 -22.12 -22.25 -1.63
N GLY A 262 -21.98 -21.21 -2.45
CA GLY A 262 -23.02 -20.23 -2.71
C GLY A 262 -23.36 -19.34 -1.49
N GLU A 263 -22.46 -19.25 -0.53
CA GLU A 263 -22.63 -18.38 0.62
C GLU A 263 -22.57 -16.90 0.19
N SER A 264 -23.43 -16.09 0.80
CA SER A 264 -23.53 -14.66 0.53
C SER A 264 -22.16 -13.99 0.70
N THR A 265 -21.75 -13.27 -0.32
CA THR A 265 -20.56 -12.41 -0.21
C THR A 265 -20.89 -11.21 0.63
N ASN A 266 -20.04 -10.94 1.58
CA ASN A 266 -20.20 -9.91 2.57
C ASN A 266 -19.96 -8.51 2.00
N GLN A 267 -20.53 -7.49 2.62
CA GLN A 267 -20.39 -6.09 2.20
C GLN A 267 -19.00 -5.51 2.50
N ILE A 268 -18.31 -6.01 3.53
CA ILE A 268 -16.94 -5.63 3.86
C ILE A 268 -15.99 -6.73 3.40
N TYR A 269 -15.01 -6.35 2.56
CA TYR A 269 -13.94 -7.23 2.14
C TYR A 269 -12.63 -6.77 2.77
N ALA A 270 -11.88 -7.73 3.32
CA ALA A 270 -10.47 -7.54 3.48
C ALA A 270 -9.84 -7.69 2.10
N GLU A 271 -9.14 -6.69 1.59
CA GLU A 271 -8.29 -6.84 0.45
C GLU A 271 -7.17 -7.80 0.85
N SER A 272 -7.51 -9.08 0.80
CA SER A 272 -6.53 -10.12 0.84
C SER A 272 -5.93 -10.21 -0.54
N PHE A 273 -4.71 -10.66 -0.61
CA PHE A 273 -3.94 -10.89 -1.83
C PHE A 273 -4.64 -11.78 -2.86
N TYR A 274 -5.82 -12.25 -2.58
CA TYR A 274 -6.63 -13.11 -3.42
C TYR A 274 -7.51 -12.39 -4.43
N GLY A 275 -7.16 -11.15 -4.78
CA GLY A 275 -7.79 -10.37 -5.83
C GLY A 275 -9.30 -10.55 -5.89
N GLY A 276 -10.05 -9.51 -5.71
CA GLY A 276 -11.51 -9.59 -5.69
C GLY A 276 -12.05 -10.55 -6.73
N ILE A 277 -12.91 -11.45 -6.31
CA ILE A 277 -13.61 -12.36 -7.22
C ILE A 277 -14.47 -11.48 -8.10
N TRP A 278 -14.05 -11.25 -9.33
CA TRP A 278 -14.87 -10.62 -10.34
C TRP A 278 -16.08 -11.55 -10.56
N ARG A 279 -17.24 -11.08 -10.20
CA ARG A 279 -18.49 -11.68 -10.66
C ARG A 279 -18.83 -11.06 -12.00
N ASP A 280 -18.99 -11.92 -13.01
CA ASP A 280 -19.68 -11.57 -14.25
C ASP A 280 -21.15 -11.24 -13.97
#